data_a483bf6afb43e26b3c4e6570d834db47
#
_entry.id   a483bf6afb43e26b3c4e6570d834db47
#
_cell.length_a   1.000
_cell.length_b   1.000
_cell.length_c   1.000
_cell.angle_alpha   90.00
_cell.angle_beta   90.00
_cell.angle_gamma   90.00
#
_symmetry.space_group_name_H-M   'P 1'
#
loop_
_entity.id
_entity.type
_entity.pdbx_description
1 polymer ?
#
loop_
_entity_poly.entity_id
_entity_poly.type
_entity_poly.pdbx_seq_one_letter_code
_entity_poly.pdbx_strand_id
1 'polypeptide(L)'
;MGGAMRMSDGTYLLPAQLGRNDWGFLLADPQRHVLAVYRILPSASRIRLLAVRDYRYDLLLKDFNNSSPTPFQVKGMVESTKPASKP
;
A
#
# COMPACT_ATOMS: atom_id res chain seq x y z
N MET A 1 -17.90 -4.02 3.42
CA MET A 1 -17.09 -3.76 3.37
C MET A 1 -16.55 -2.71 3.86
N GLY A 2 -16.07 -2.39 4.48
CA GLY A 2 -15.57 -1.25 5.07
C GLY A 2 -14.41 -0.71 4.38
N GLY A 3 -14.19 0.52 4.48
CA GLY A 3 -13.02 1.14 3.96
C GLY A 3 -12.05 1.43 5.05
N ALA A 4 -11.08 2.27 4.74
CA ALA A 4 -10.11 2.70 5.71
C ALA A 4 -10.76 3.60 6.73
N MET A 5 -10.29 3.51 7.95
CA MET A 5 -10.75 4.38 9.02
C MET A 5 -9.56 5.12 9.56
N ARG A 6 -9.65 6.45 9.58
CA ARG A 6 -8.59 7.25 10.15
C ARG A 6 -8.86 7.46 11.63
N MET A 7 -7.86 7.19 12.44
CA MET A 7 -7.99 7.33 13.88
C MET A 7 -7.58 8.72 14.33
N SER A 8 -7.92 9.08 15.55
CA SER A 8 -7.67 10.44 16.03
C SER A 8 -6.18 10.77 16.15
N ASP A 9 -5.33 9.76 16.25
CA ASP A 9 -3.90 9.98 16.32
C ASP A 9 -3.23 10.02 14.94
N GLY A 10 -4.02 9.96 13.88
CA GLY A 10 -3.48 10.02 12.53
C GLY A 10 -3.16 8.69 11.90
N THR A 11 -3.34 7.60 12.59
CA THR A 11 -3.13 6.28 11.99
C THR A 11 -4.38 5.87 11.22
N TYR A 12 -4.23 4.88 10.37
CA TYR A 12 -5.33 4.33 9.57
C TYR A 12 -5.49 2.85 9.85
N LEU A 13 -6.74 2.42 9.91
CA LEU A 13 -7.06 1.03 10.12
C LEU A 13 -7.85 0.56 8.91
N LEU A 14 -7.38 -0.50 8.25
CA LEU A 14 -8.05 -1.04 7.08
C LEU A 14 -8.31 -2.51 7.29
N PRO A 15 -9.56 -2.95 7.11
CA PRO A 15 -9.82 -4.39 7.14
C PRO A 15 -9.15 -5.05 5.95
N ALA A 16 -8.75 -6.29 6.09
CA ALA A 16 -8.08 -7.02 5.05
C ALA A 16 -8.54 -8.46 5.03
N GLN A 17 -8.83 -8.97 3.85
CA GLN A 17 -9.11 -10.37 3.68
C GLN A 17 -7.81 -11.02 3.24
N LEU A 18 -7.29 -11.88 4.10
CA LEU A 18 -6.00 -12.50 3.87
C LEU A 18 -6.11 -13.79 3.08
N GLY A 19 -7.31 -14.33 3.00
CA GLY A 19 -7.58 -15.54 2.27
C GLY A 19 -9.05 -15.85 2.43
N ARG A 20 -9.50 -17.00 1.93
CA ARG A 20 -10.88 -17.38 2.09
C ARG A 20 -11.14 -17.61 3.57
N ASN A 21 -12.12 -16.93 4.12
CA ASN A 21 -12.48 -17.03 5.54
C ASN A 21 -11.33 -16.68 6.47
N ASP A 22 -10.41 -15.81 5.99
CA ASP A 22 -9.24 -15.46 6.77
C ASP A 22 -9.17 -13.94 6.77
N TRP A 23 -9.41 -13.34 7.91
CA TRP A 23 -9.52 -11.90 8.02
C TRP A 23 -8.50 -11.32 8.96
N GLY A 24 -8.16 -10.09 8.69
CA GLY A 24 -7.27 -9.35 9.54
C GLY A 24 -7.43 -7.89 9.29
N PHE A 25 -6.42 -7.13 9.62
CA PHE A 25 -6.44 -5.71 9.35
C PHE A 25 -5.02 -5.20 9.18
N LEU A 26 -4.94 -4.06 8.51
CA LEU A 26 -3.69 -3.37 8.29
C LEU A 26 -3.76 -2.07 9.06
N LEU A 27 -2.74 -1.79 9.83
CA LEU A 27 -2.62 -0.55 10.58
C LEU A 27 -1.50 0.25 9.95
N ALA A 28 -1.78 1.48 9.56
CA ALA A 28 -0.81 2.31 8.89
C ALA A 28 -0.57 3.59 9.68
N ASP A 29 0.69 3.91 9.92
CA ASP A 29 1.07 5.13 10.60
C ASP A 29 1.88 5.97 9.62
N PRO A 30 1.25 6.95 8.97
CA PRO A 30 1.97 7.76 7.99
C PRO A 30 3.04 8.66 8.60
N GLN A 31 2.91 9.00 9.86
CA GLN A 31 3.91 9.86 10.49
C GLN A 31 5.22 9.12 10.72
N ARG A 32 5.12 7.87 11.11
CA ARG A 32 6.31 7.05 11.32
C ARG A 32 6.68 6.24 10.09
N HIS A 33 5.82 6.23 9.08
CA HIS A 33 6.03 5.47 7.84
C HIS A 33 6.10 3.97 8.11
N VAL A 34 5.17 3.49 8.91
CA VAL A 34 5.17 2.07 9.31
C VAL A 34 3.81 1.45 9.00
N LEU A 35 3.84 0.24 8.50
CA LEU A 35 2.66 -0.58 8.29
C LEU A 35 2.76 -1.81 9.18
N ALA A 36 1.62 -2.25 9.69
CA ALA A 36 1.56 -3.50 10.43
C ALA A 36 0.35 -4.28 9.96
N VAL A 37 0.50 -5.58 9.78
CA VAL A 37 -0.57 -6.45 9.31
C VAL A 37 -0.85 -7.49 10.38
N TYR A 38 -2.13 -7.65 10.70
CA TYR A 38 -2.57 -8.57 11.74
C TYR A 38 -3.58 -9.55 11.19
N ARG A 39 -3.58 -10.74 11.76
CA ARG A 39 -4.59 -11.76 11.47
C ARG A 39 -5.45 -11.93 12.71
N ILE A 40 -6.75 -12.10 12.48
CA ILE A 40 -7.68 -12.36 13.55
C ILE A 40 -7.93 -13.86 13.59
N LEU A 41 -7.76 -14.46 14.78
CA LEU A 41 -7.96 -15.88 14.99
C LEU A 41 -9.17 -16.06 15.91
N PRO A 42 -10.38 -16.09 15.35
CA PRO A 42 -11.58 -16.07 16.18
C PRO A 42 -11.70 -17.27 17.10
N SER A 43 -11.33 -18.46 16.60
CA SER A 43 -11.47 -19.65 17.41
C SER A 43 -10.53 -19.65 18.61
N ALA A 44 -9.45 -18.91 18.54
CA ALA A 44 -8.50 -18.81 19.65
C ALA A 44 -8.63 -17.49 20.38
N SER A 45 -9.52 -16.63 19.95
CA SER A 45 -9.71 -15.29 20.53
C SER A 45 -8.38 -14.55 20.58
N ARG A 46 -7.64 -14.58 19.47
CA ARG A 46 -6.33 -13.98 19.41
C ARG A 46 -6.14 -13.11 18.18
N ILE A 47 -5.22 -12.17 18.31
CA ILE A 47 -4.78 -11.37 17.20
C ILE A 47 -3.29 -11.68 17.03
N ARG A 48 -2.88 -11.96 15.81
CA ARG A 48 -1.50 -12.32 15.53
C ARG A 48 -0.88 -11.29 14.63
N LEU A 49 0.28 -10.79 15.02
CA LEU A 49 1.04 -9.87 14.18
C LEU A 49 1.72 -10.69 13.09
N LEU A 50 1.44 -10.36 11.84
CA LEU A 50 2.05 -11.07 10.71
C LEU A 50 3.28 -10.37 10.19
N ALA A 51 3.27 -9.06 10.13
CA ALA A 51 4.41 -8.33 9.58
C ALA A 51 4.35 -6.87 10.01
N VAL A 52 5.53 -6.28 10.15
CA VAL A 52 5.67 -4.85 10.35
C VAL A 52 6.71 -4.38 9.34
N ARG A 53 6.42 -3.28 8.66
CA ARG A 53 7.34 -2.78 7.65
C ARG A 53 7.45 -1.27 7.73
N ASP A 54 8.68 -0.80 7.85
CA ASP A 54 8.98 0.62 7.69
C ASP A 54 9.07 0.86 6.20
N TYR A 55 8.21 1.70 5.64
CA TYR A 55 8.17 1.92 4.21
C TYR A 55 8.80 3.23 3.81
N ARG A 56 9.53 3.87 4.72
CA ARG A 56 10.11 5.18 4.46
C ARG A 56 11.01 5.16 3.23
N TYR A 57 11.87 4.17 3.15
CA TYR A 57 12.81 4.10 2.05
C TYR A 57 12.19 3.56 0.78
N ASP A 58 11.12 2.80 0.91
CA ASP A 58 10.41 2.30 -0.27
C ASP A 58 9.88 3.46 -1.09
N LEU A 59 9.48 4.53 -0.44
CA LEU A 59 8.91 5.69 -1.11
C LEU A 59 9.94 6.47 -1.91
N LEU A 60 11.22 6.20 -1.72
CA LEU A 60 12.28 6.85 -2.48
C LEU A 60 12.53 6.15 -3.81
N LEU A 61 12.01 4.96 -3.98
CA LEU A 61 12.13 4.26 -5.24
C LEU A 61 11.16 4.89 -6.24
N LYS A 62 11.62 5.10 -7.46
CA LYS A 62 10.75 5.60 -8.50
C LYS A 62 10.06 4.48 -9.23
N ASP A 63 10.66 3.33 -9.25
CA ASP A 63 10.03 2.14 -9.79
C ASP A 63 10.75 0.92 -9.21
N PHE A 64 10.08 -0.20 -9.20
CA PHE A 64 10.64 -1.43 -8.70
C PHE A 64 9.78 -2.58 -9.17
N ASN A 65 10.39 -3.53 -9.85
CA ASN A 65 9.72 -4.78 -10.26
C ASN A 65 8.45 -4.51 -11.05
N ASN A 66 8.52 -3.55 -11.96
CA ASN A 66 7.37 -3.17 -12.77
C ASN A 66 7.23 -4.05 -13.99
N SER A 67 5.97 -4.24 -14.39
CA SER A 67 5.70 -4.85 -15.67
C SER A 67 5.68 -3.77 -16.72
N SER A 68 5.88 -4.17 -17.96
CA SER A 68 5.79 -3.26 -19.09
C SER A 68 4.34 -2.78 -19.25
N PRO A 69 4.09 -1.51 -19.57
CA PRO A 69 5.11 -0.51 -19.78
C PRO A 69 5.66 0.03 -18.45
N THR A 70 6.97 0.18 -18.41
CA THR A 70 7.63 0.73 -17.22
C THR A 70 7.43 2.24 -17.17
N PRO A 71 7.71 2.87 -16.05
CA PRO A 71 7.60 4.33 -15.98
C PRO A 71 8.40 5.05 -17.06
N PHE A 72 9.58 4.55 -17.37
CA PHE A 72 10.41 5.16 -18.40
C PHE A 72 9.76 5.00 -19.77
N GLN A 73 9.14 3.86 -20.03
CA GLN A 73 8.44 3.65 -21.30
C GLN A 73 7.21 4.55 -21.39
N VAL A 74 6.48 4.71 -20.30
CA VAL A 74 5.33 5.60 -20.30
C VAL A 74 5.76 7.03 -20.56
N LYS A 75 6.89 7.44 -19.99
CA LYS A 75 7.42 8.78 -20.28
C LYS A 75 7.64 8.97 -21.76
N GLY A 76 8.22 7.99 -22.42
CA GLY A 76 8.44 8.05 -23.86
C GLY A 76 7.15 8.15 -24.64
N MET A 77 6.14 7.39 -24.23
CA MET A 77 4.83 7.43 -24.88
C MET A 77 4.19 8.81 -24.75
N VAL A 78 4.27 9.40 -23.59
CA VAL A 78 3.70 10.71 -23.36
C VAL A 78 4.43 11.76 -24.20
N GLU A 79 5.73 11.70 -24.22
CA GLU A 79 6.51 12.68 -24.97
C GLU A 79 6.29 12.55 -26.46
N SER A 80 6.10 11.34 -26.95
CA SER A 80 5.89 11.16 -28.39
C SER A 80 4.50 11.58 -28.82
N THR A 81 3.54 11.68 -27.92
CA THR A 81 2.21 12.11 -28.30
C THR A 81 1.97 13.59 -28.08
N LYS A 82 2.95 14.30 -27.52
CA LYS A 82 2.80 15.72 -27.37
C LYS A 82 2.84 16.38 -28.72
N PRO A 83 2.10 17.45 -28.90
CA PRO A 83 2.17 18.20 -30.15
C PRO A 83 3.56 18.74 -30.33
N ALA A 84 4.06 18.57 -31.50
CA ALA A 84 5.38 19.07 -31.76
C ALA A 84 5.42 20.53 -31.67
N SER A 85 4.36 21.12 -31.77
CA SER A 85 4.40 22.45 -31.70
C SER A 85 4.62 22.96 -30.50
N LYS A 86 4.91 22.65 -29.83
CA LYS A 86 5.06 23.15 -28.83
C LYS A 86 5.66 24.11 -28.98
N PRO A 87 5.55 24.86 -29.08
CA PRO A 87 6.19 25.93 -29.28
C PRO A 87 6.17 26.62 -28.52
#